data_b227668e55396ab39a1967714d877260
#
_entry.id   b227668e55396ab39a1967714d877260
#
_cell.length_a   1.000
_cell.length_b   1.000
_cell.length_c   1.000
_cell.angle_alpha   90.00
_cell.angle_beta   90.00
_cell.angle_gamma   90.00
#
_symmetry.space_group_name_H-M   'P 1'
#
loop_
_entity.id
_entity.type
_entity.pdbx_description
1 polymer ?
#
loop_
_entity_poly.entity_id
_entity_poly.type
_entity_poly.pdbx_seq_one_letter_code
_entity_poly.pdbx_strand_id
1 'polypeptide(L)'
;SLVADFSMVSYSGYGIISGYTESDEKLLTELVPDKYEDTGYSRGKVDGVAVTLQKWDFDRFCPDFVVINLGTNDDSYCKDVAQRQEEYAACYAQFIQQVRSHNPGAYILCVYGIMTDRLYPYVQKAVELYRQKTGDERITALHIEPHTAEAGYGADWHPSKLTHIRAAKEVTAKLKALRESY
;
A
#
# COMPACT_ATOMS: atom_id res chain seq x y z
N SER A 1 -1.85 4.04 -21.66
CA SER A 1 -2.00 2.79 -20.91
C SER A 1 -0.70 2.02 -20.88
N LEU A 2 -0.48 1.23 -19.85
CA LEU A 2 0.53 0.18 -19.82
C LEU A 2 -0.13 -1.08 -20.38
N VAL A 3 0.57 -1.79 -21.28
CA VAL A 3 0.22 -3.18 -21.59
C VAL A 3 0.97 -4.02 -20.57
N ALA A 4 0.27 -4.52 -19.54
CA ALA A 4 0.88 -5.22 -18.44
C ALA A 4 -0.11 -6.23 -17.84
N ASP A 5 0.38 -7.37 -17.42
CA ASP A 5 -0.32 -8.24 -16.51
C ASP A 5 -0.26 -7.65 -15.09
N PHE A 6 -1.22 -8.01 -14.26
CA PHE A 6 -1.25 -7.53 -12.88
C PHE A 6 -1.81 -8.59 -11.92
N SER A 7 -1.34 -8.53 -10.69
CA SER A 7 -1.90 -9.23 -9.54
C SER A 7 -2.31 -8.20 -8.49
N MET A 8 -3.45 -8.39 -7.85
CA MET A 8 -3.96 -7.48 -6.82
C MET A 8 -4.01 -8.17 -5.47
N VAL A 9 -3.42 -7.51 -4.46
CA VAL A 9 -3.52 -7.87 -3.05
C VAL A 9 -4.17 -6.70 -2.33
N SER A 10 -5.47 -6.78 -2.09
CA SER A 10 -6.22 -5.68 -1.48
C SER A 10 -7.38 -6.18 -0.64
N TYR A 11 -7.65 -5.49 0.45
CA TYR A 11 -8.79 -5.72 1.30
C TYR A 11 -9.27 -4.43 1.95
N SER A 12 -10.61 -4.27 2.07
CA SER A 12 -11.20 -3.08 2.68
C SER A 12 -10.93 -3.04 4.18
N GLY A 13 -10.62 -1.86 4.72
CA GLY A 13 -10.41 -1.64 6.15
C GLY A 13 -9.01 -1.94 6.66
N TYR A 14 -8.15 -2.63 5.89
CA TYR A 14 -6.82 -3.06 6.36
C TYR A 14 -5.78 -1.94 6.29
N GLY A 15 -4.87 -1.92 7.27
CA GLY A 15 -3.74 -0.98 7.34
C GLY A 15 -2.40 -1.67 7.59
N ILE A 16 -1.39 -0.87 7.94
CA ILE A 16 -0.04 -1.30 8.31
C ILE A 16 0.06 -1.56 9.81
N ILE A 17 -0.41 -0.60 10.64
CA ILE A 17 -0.36 -0.69 12.12
C ILE A 17 -1.75 -0.74 12.75
N SER A 18 -2.77 -0.36 11.98
CA SER A 18 -4.17 -0.42 12.40
C SER A 18 -5.07 -0.56 11.18
N GLY A 19 -6.09 -1.41 11.25
CA GLY A 19 -7.25 -1.28 10.41
C GLY A 19 -8.02 0.01 10.68
N TYR A 20 -9.06 0.29 9.87
CA TYR A 20 -9.92 1.45 10.08
C TYR A 20 -10.57 1.41 11.47
N THR A 21 -10.47 2.49 12.22
CA THR A 21 -11.06 2.63 13.54
C THR A 21 -11.57 4.05 13.78
N GLU A 22 -12.69 4.17 14.46
CA GLU A 22 -13.21 5.45 14.95
C GLU A 22 -12.75 5.75 16.38
N SER A 23 -12.14 4.75 17.04
CA SER A 23 -11.63 4.86 18.40
C SER A 23 -10.16 5.32 18.43
N ASP A 24 -9.63 5.51 19.65
CA ASP A 24 -8.20 5.75 19.88
C ASP A 24 -7.39 4.44 20.07
N GLU A 25 -8.03 3.29 19.84
CA GLU A 25 -7.40 1.98 19.93
C GLU A 25 -7.12 1.42 18.54
N LYS A 26 -6.01 0.68 18.41
CA LYS A 26 -5.65 -0.01 17.17
C LYS A 26 -6.59 -1.18 16.89
N LEU A 27 -6.99 -1.31 15.62
CA LEU A 27 -7.62 -2.52 15.13
C LEU A 27 -6.55 -3.47 14.57
N LEU A 28 -6.04 -4.37 15.44
CA LEU A 28 -4.90 -5.24 15.12
C LEU A 28 -5.28 -6.49 14.30
N THR A 29 -6.57 -6.77 14.12
CA THR A 29 -7.03 -7.93 13.35
C THR A 29 -7.02 -7.71 11.84
N GLU A 30 -6.83 -6.47 11.40
CA GLU A 30 -6.94 -6.03 10.01
C GLU A 30 -5.62 -5.39 9.54
N LEU A 31 -4.53 -6.17 9.58
CA LEU A 31 -3.21 -5.72 9.16
C LEU A 31 -2.77 -6.44 7.87
N VAL A 32 -2.37 -5.66 6.86
CA VAL A 32 -1.85 -6.20 5.60
C VAL A 32 -0.54 -6.97 5.80
N PRO A 33 0.42 -6.51 6.62
CA PRO A 33 1.67 -7.25 6.86
C PRO A 33 1.46 -8.69 7.34
N ASP A 34 0.45 -8.92 8.19
CA ASP A 34 0.13 -10.23 8.75
C ASP A 34 -0.48 -11.19 7.71
N LYS A 35 -1.03 -10.63 6.63
CA LYS A 35 -1.78 -11.36 5.60
C LYS A 35 -1.11 -11.36 4.23
N TYR A 36 -0.05 -10.61 4.05
CA TYR A 36 0.59 -10.43 2.74
C TYR A 36 1.07 -11.74 2.12
N GLU A 37 1.48 -12.69 2.96
CA GLU A 37 1.97 -14.00 2.52
C GLU A 37 0.86 -15.06 2.39
N ASP A 38 -0.37 -14.75 2.80
CA ASP A 38 -1.48 -15.68 2.70
C ASP A 38 -2.11 -15.64 1.30
N THR A 39 -2.70 -16.76 0.86
CA THR A 39 -3.44 -16.83 -0.42
C THR A 39 -4.68 -15.93 -0.40
N GLY A 40 -5.23 -15.61 0.78
CA GLY A 40 -6.37 -14.71 0.95
C GLY A 40 -6.52 -14.22 2.38
N TYR A 41 -7.28 -13.14 2.54
CA TYR A 41 -7.33 -12.37 3.80
C TYR A 41 -8.31 -12.91 4.85
N SER A 42 -9.50 -13.39 4.47
CA SER A 42 -10.53 -13.63 5.48
C SER A 42 -11.43 -14.83 5.24
N ARG A 43 -11.87 -15.06 4.04
CA ARG A 43 -12.90 -16.06 3.74
C ARG A 43 -12.59 -16.81 2.46
N GLY A 44 -13.11 -18.03 2.40
CA GLY A 44 -12.96 -18.88 1.24
C GLY A 44 -12.06 -20.08 1.51
N LYS A 45 -12.14 -21.02 0.59
CA LYS A 45 -11.33 -22.24 0.60
C LYS A 45 -10.83 -22.50 -0.81
N VAL A 46 -9.62 -23.01 -0.90
CA VAL A 46 -9.05 -23.61 -2.12
C VAL A 46 -8.71 -25.04 -1.78
N ASP A 47 -9.23 -25.99 -2.57
CA ASP A 47 -9.07 -27.44 -2.34
C ASP A 47 -9.50 -27.87 -0.92
N GLY A 48 -10.55 -27.25 -0.39
CA GLY A 48 -11.09 -27.54 0.94
C GLY A 48 -10.33 -26.91 2.12
N VAL A 49 -9.19 -26.27 1.89
CA VAL A 49 -8.38 -25.58 2.91
C VAL A 49 -8.67 -24.10 2.90
N ALA A 50 -8.82 -23.50 4.09
CA ALA A 50 -9.05 -22.06 4.21
C ALA A 50 -7.87 -21.27 3.59
N VAL A 51 -8.18 -20.22 2.82
CA VAL A 51 -7.17 -19.39 2.14
C VAL A 51 -6.21 -18.71 3.11
N THR A 52 -6.65 -18.41 4.33
CA THR A 52 -5.82 -17.84 5.40
C THR A 52 -4.82 -18.83 6.01
N LEU A 53 -4.93 -20.12 5.70
CA LEU A 53 -4.01 -21.17 6.13
C LEU A 53 -3.06 -21.62 5.01
N GLN A 54 -3.17 -21.00 3.84
CA GLN A 54 -2.33 -21.31 2.68
C GLN A 54 -1.42 -20.12 2.39
N LYS A 55 -0.13 -20.41 2.22
CA LYS A 55 0.82 -19.38 1.79
C LYS A 55 0.75 -19.22 0.28
N TRP A 56 0.89 -17.94 -0.14
CA TRP A 56 1.02 -17.62 -1.55
C TRP A 56 2.39 -18.04 -2.06
N ASP A 57 2.39 -18.67 -3.21
CA ASP A 57 3.63 -19.02 -3.92
C ASP A 57 4.03 -17.82 -4.80
N PHE A 58 5.00 -17.05 -4.35
CA PHE A 58 5.46 -15.82 -5.01
C PHE A 58 6.18 -16.09 -6.34
N ASP A 59 6.68 -17.31 -6.58
CA ASP A 59 7.31 -17.68 -7.84
C ASP A 59 6.30 -17.77 -9.01
N ARG A 60 5.00 -17.85 -8.70
CA ARG A 60 3.93 -17.86 -9.71
C ARG A 60 3.71 -16.53 -10.42
N PHE A 61 4.15 -15.43 -9.82
CA PHE A 61 4.04 -14.10 -10.38
C PHE A 61 5.19 -13.23 -9.89
N CYS A 62 6.20 -13.03 -10.73
CA CYS A 62 7.36 -12.19 -10.44
C CYS A 62 7.19 -10.82 -11.11
N PRO A 63 6.72 -9.79 -10.41
CA PRO A 63 6.45 -8.49 -11.01
C PRO A 63 7.71 -7.68 -11.27
N ASP A 64 7.70 -6.85 -12.34
CA ASP A 64 8.70 -5.80 -12.55
C ASP A 64 8.51 -4.63 -11.57
N PHE A 65 7.25 -4.37 -11.20
CA PHE A 65 6.86 -3.31 -10.27
C PHE A 65 5.92 -3.81 -9.20
N VAL A 66 6.16 -3.40 -7.95
CA VAL A 66 5.19 -3.52 -6.86
C VAL A 66 4.71 -2.12 -6.49
N VAL A 67 3.40 -1.89 -6.55
CA VAL A 67 2.78 -0.64 -6.12
C VAL A 67 2.11 -0.87 -4.77
N ILE A 68 2.57 -0.17 -3.74
CA ILE A 68 1.99 -0.22 -2.38
C ILE A 68 1.19 1.06 -2.16
N ASN A 69 -0.11 0.95 -1.93
CA ASN A 69 -0.99 2.07 -1.56
C ASN A 69 -1.71 1.72 -0.26
N LEU A 70 -1.07 2.03 0.86
CA LEU A 70 -1.54 1.74 2.22
C LEU A 70 -1.35 2.95 3.12
N GLY A 71 -2.17 3.06 4.17
CA GLY A 71 -2.10 4.11 5.17
C GLY A 71 -3.41 4.88 5.36
N THR A 72 -4.36 4.83 4.42
CA THR A 72 -5.66 5.50 4.57
C THR A 72 -6.40 5.01 5.81
N ASN A 73 -6.38 3.72 6.09
CA ASN A 73 -7.01 3.16 7.29
C ASN A 73 -6.19 3.48 8.54
N ASP A 74 -4.86 3.42 8.46
CA ASP A 74 -3.96 3.83 9.55
C ASP A 74 -4.17 5.29 9.96
N ASP A 75 -4.50 6.17 9.02
CA ASP A 75 -4.74 7.58 9.26
C ASP A 75 -5.90 7.81 10.25
N SER A 76 -6.90 6.93 10.26
CA SER A 76 -8.02 6.98 11.21
C SER A 76 -7.57 6.80 12.67
N TYR A 77 -6.50 6.00 12.88
CA TYR A 77 -5.86 5.80 14.18
C TYR A 77 -4.75 6.83 14.44
N CYS A 78 -3.89 7.07 13.46
CA CYS A 78 -2.72 7.96 13.62
C CYS A 78 -3.13 9.39 13.92
N LYS A 79 -4.13 9.91 13.23
CA LYS A 79 -4.58 11.29 13.35
C LYS A 79 -3.37 12.26 13.35
N ASP A 80 -3.40 13.30 14.17
CA ASP A 80 -2.29 14.25 14.34
C ASP A 80 -1.38 13.89 15.54
N VAL A 81 -1.30 12.60 15.88
CA VAL A 81 -0.46 12.11 16.99
C VAL A 81 0.91 11.68 16.46
N ALA A 82 1.91 12.54 16.64
CA ALA A 82 3.26 12.33 16.11
C ALA A 82 3.86 10.95 16.44
N GLN A 83 3.68 10.45 17.67
CA GLN A 83 4.18 9.14 18.05
C GLN A 83 3.56 8.00 17.23
N ARG A 84 2.26 8.07 16.92
CA ARG A 84 1.56 7.06 16.11
C ARG A 84 2.00 7.12 14.64
N GLN A 85 2.22 8.33 14.13
CA GLN A 85 2.72 8.57 12.78
C GLN A 85 4.17 8.07 12.61
N GLU A 86 5.03 8.26 13.62
CA GLU A 86 6.38 7.71 13.65
C GLU A 86 6.38 6.17 13.70
N GLU A 87 5.51 5.59 14.49
CA GLU A 87 5.32 4.14 14.52
C GLU A 87 4.87 3.60 13.16
N TYR A 88 3.92 4.28 12.50
CA TYR A 88 3.50 3.94 11.16
C TYR A 88 4.67 3.92 10.17
N ALA A 89 5.52 4.96 10.18
CA ALA A 89 6.69 5.01 9.29
C ALA A 89 7.66 3.84 9.54
N ALA A 90 7.92 3.52 10.80
CA ALA A 90 8.81 2.42 11.16
C ALA A 90 8.26 1.04 10.73
N CYS A 91 6.98 0.79 10.98
CA CYS A 91 6.31 -0.46 10.57
C CYS A 91 6.15 -0.56 9.05
N TYR A 92 5.90 0.57 8.38
CA TYR A 92 5.84 0.60 6.91
C TYR A 92 7.20 0.22 6.31
N ALA A 93 8.32 0.72 6.86
CA ALA A 93 9.67 0.34 6.43
C ALA A 93 9.93 -1.18 6.61
N GLN A 94 9.39 -1.78 7.68
CA GLN A 94 9.46 -3.23 7.87
C GLN A 94 8.62 -3.98 6.84
N PHE A 95 7.43 -3.48 6.52
CA PHE A 95 6.59 -4.06 5.47
C PHE A 95 7.24 -3.95 4.09
N ILE A 96 7.89 -2.83 3.76
CA ILE A 96 8.70 -2.71 2.53
C ILE A 96 9.75 -3.82 2.48
N GLN A 97 10.43 -4.11 3.58
CA GLN A 97 11.42 -5.19 3.64
C GLN A 97 10.79 -6.56 3.41
N GLN A 98 9.60 -6.82 3.96
CA GLN A 98 8.85 -8.06 3.71
C GLN A 98 8.47 -8.18 2.22
N VAL A 99 7.93 -7.12 1.62
CA VAL A 99 7.59 -7.10 0.19
C VAL A 99 8.82 -7.34 -0.67
N ARG A 100 9.96 -6.71 -0.35
CA ARG A 100 11.22 -6.90 -1.07
C ARG A 100 11.73 -8.32 -0.99
N SER A 101 11.59 -9.00 0.14
CA SER A 101 12.08 -10.38 0.30
C SER A 101 11.38 -11.36 -0.66
N HIS A 102 10.12 -11.08 -1.00
CA HIS A 102 9.33 -11.87 -1.95
C HIS A 102 9.42 -11.37 -3.40
N ASN A 103 9.90 -10.15 -3.62
CA ASN A 103 9.98 -9.52 -4.94
C ASN A 103 11.38 -8.90 -5.16
N PRO A 104 12.45 -9.71 -5.16
CA PRO A 104 13.83 -9.20 -5.15
C PRO A 104 14.18 -8.40 -6.41
N GLY A 105 13.54 -8.69 -7.55
CA GLY A 105 13.75 -8.01 -8.83
C GLY A 105 12.93 -6.75 -9.04
N ALA A 106 11.83 -6.56 -8.33
CA ALA A 106 10.87 -5.51 -8.60
C ALA A 106 11.36 -4.09 -8.22
N TYR A 107 10.87 -3.07 -8.91
CA TYR A 107 10.90 -1.70 -8.39
C TYR A 107 9.67 -1.48 -7.49
N ILE A 108 9.88 -0.97 -6.27
CA ILE A 108 8.78 -0.71 -5.33
C ILE A 108 8.37 0.77 -5.43
N LEU A 109 7.10 1.01 -5.68
CA LEU A 109 6.49 2.35 -5.69
C LEU A 109 5.50 2.46 -4.54
N CYS A 110 5.87 3.22 -3.50
CA CYS A 110 5.00 3.51 -2.37
C CYS A 110 4.13 4.72 -2.69
N VAL A 111 2.86 4.49 -2.95
CA VAL A 111 1.88 5.54 -3.29
C VAL A 111 1.09 5.91 -2.07
N TYR A 112 0.82 7.19 -1.87
CA TYR A 112 -0.10 7.66 -0.85
C TYR A 112 -0.89 8.86 -1.34
N GLY A 113 -2.17 8.93 -0.93
CA GLY A 113 -3.09 10.00 -1.31
C GLY A 113 -4.46 9.47 -1.72
N ILE A 114 -5.14 10.23 -2.57
CA ILE A 114 -6.49 9.99 -3.10
C ILE A 114 -7.63 10.24 -2.09
N MET A 115 -7.51 9.84 -0.82
CA MET A 115 -8.48 10.17 0.24
C MET A 115 -7.93 11.19 1.24
N THR A 116 -6.69 11.02 1.65
CA THR A 116 -5.99 11.86 2.63
C THR A 116 -4.51 11.93 2.27
N ASP A 117 -3.81 12.93 2.71
CA ASP A 117 -2.37 13.12 2.47
C ASP A 117 -1.54 13.22 3.77
N ARG A 118 -2.20 13.20 4.93
CA ARG A 118 -1.57 13.39 6.25
C ARG A 118 -0.37 12.49 6.50
N LEU A 119 -0.46 11.21 6.13
CA LEU A 119 0.63 10.25 6.35
C LEU A 119 1.65 10.20 5.20
N TYR A 120 1.49 10.99 4.13
CA TYR A 120 2.47 10.98 3.03
C TYR A 120 3.92 11.30 3.49
N PRO A 121 4.19 12.29 4.35
CA PRO A 121 5.54 12.51 4.87
C PRO A 121 6.15 11.30 5.59
N TYR A 122 5.29 10.49 6.20
CA TYR A 122 5.71 9.27 6.91
C TYR A 122 5.90 8.07 5.97
N VAL A 123 5.22 8.04 4.82
CA VAL A 123 5.55 7.11 3.73
C VAL A 123 6.92 7.45 3.14
N GLN A 124 7.23 8.74 2.91
CA GLN A 124 8.56 9.18 2.49
C GLN A 124 9.63 8.78 3.51
N LYS A 125 9.35 9.01 4.79
CA LYS A 125 10.24 8.60 5.89
C LYS A 125 10.46 7.09 5.92
N ALA A 126 9.43 6.28 5.72
CA ALA A 126 9.55 4.82 5.66
C ALA A 126 10.47 4.36 4.52
N VAL A 127 10.32 4.96 3.33
CA VAL A 127 11.20 4.71 2.19
C VAL A 127 12.64 5.07 2.51
N GLU A 128 12.86 6.22 3.14
CA GLU A 128 14.21 6.67 3.53
C GLU A 128 14.84 5.77 4.60
N LEU A 129 14.09 5.40 5.65
CA LEU A 129 14.55 4.45 6.68
C LEU A 129 14.96 3.11 6.05
N TYR A 130 14.17 2.62 5.10
CA TYR A 130 14.47 1.39 4.38
C TYR A 130 15.76 1.52 3.55
N ARG A 131 15.91 2.61 2.77
CA ARG A 131 17.10 2.89 1.97
C ARG A 131 18.35 2.98 2.81
N GLN A 132 18.31 3.74 3.89
CA GLN A 132 19.46 3.91 4.81
C GLN A 132 19.91 2.57 5.39
N LYS A 133 18.96 1.68 5.70
CA LYS A 133 19.26 0.36 6.26
C LYS A 133 19.82 -0.61 5.24
N THR A 134 19.37 -0.56 3.99
CA THR A 134 19.61 -1.62 2.99
C THR A 134 20.51 -1.19 1.84
N GLY A 135 20.61 0.10 1.55
CA GLY A 135 21.25 0.63 0.33
C GLY A 135 20.45 0.37 -0.96
N ASP A 136 19.18 -0.12 -0.86
CA ASP A 136 18.36 -0.40 -2.03
C ASP A 136 17.76 0.88 -2.60
N GLU A 137 18.17 1.24 -3.82
CA GLU A 137 17.69 2.42 -4.54
C GLU A 137 16.48 2.16 -5.45
N ARG A 138 16.05 0.88 -5.60
CA ARG A 138 14.90 0.52 -6.43
C ARG A 138 13.57 0.66 -5.70
N ILE A 139 13.40 1.78 -5.04
CA ILE A 139 12.19 2.16 -4.32
C ILE A 139 12.01 3.66 -4.32
N THR A 140 10.77 4.13 -4.42
CA THR A 140 10.44 5.55 -4.29
C THR A 140 9.02 5.74 -3.74
N ALA A 141 8.75 6.94 -3.20
CA ALA A 141 7.41 7.37 -2.83
C ALA A 141 6.78 8.22 -3.94
N LEU A 142 5.45 8.18 -4.05
CA LEU A 142 4.64 9.03 -4.93
C LEU A 142 3.45 9.59 -4.15
N HIS A 143 3.33 10.91 -4.10
CA HIS A 143 2.14 11.58 -3.61
C HIS A 143 1.08 11.67 -4.72
N ILE A 144 -0.15 11.39 -4.37
CA ILE A 144 -1.33 11.63 -5.19
C ILE A 144 -2.21 12.61 -4.43
N GLU A 145 -2.55 13.72 -5.06
CA GLU A 145 -3.43 14.71 -4.46
C GLU A 145 -4.76 14.09 -4.00
N PRO A 146 -5.28 14.46 -2.83
CA PRO A 146 -6.57 13.98 -2.36
C PRO A 146 -7.71 14.30 -3.33
N HIS A 147 -8.82 13.61 -3.17
CA HIS A 147 -10.06 13.90 -3.89
C HIS A 147 -10.64 15.27 -3.47
N THR A 148 -11.38 15.87 -4.35
CA THR A 148 -12.01 17.17 -4.12
C THR A 148 -13.52 17.10 -4.32
N ALA A 149 -14.25 18.06 -3.76
CA ALA A 149 -15.69 18.16 -3.94
C ALA A 149 -16.08 18.33 -5.42
N GLU A 150 -15.26 19.05 -6.22
CA GLU A 150 -15.52 19.23 -7.65
C GLU A 150 -15.41 17.90 -8.44
N ALA A 151 -14.53 17.02 -8.01
CA ALA A 151 -14.41 15.68 -8.61
C ALA A 151 -15.54 14.74 -8.17
N GLY A 152 -16.30 15.13 -7.14
CA GLY A 152 -17.36 14.33 -6.52
C GLY A 152 -16.81 13.18 -5.67
N TYR A 153 -17.73 12.52 -4.99
CA TYR A 153 -17.47 11.37 -4.13
C TYR A 153 -18.21 10.14 -4.62
N GLY A 154 -17.71 8.97 -4.29
CA GLY A 154 -18.41 7.68 -4.37
C GLY A 154 -19.21 7.41 -3.09
N ALA A 155 -19.53 6.13 -2.83
CA ALA A 155 -20.18 5.73 -1.59
C ALA A 155 -19.23 5.99 -0.39
N ASP A 156 -19.81 6.32 0.77
CA ASP A 156 -19.10 6.50 2.04
C ASP A 156 -17.87 7.42 1.92
N TRP A 157 -18.03 8.54 1.20
CA TRP A 157 -16.98 9.53 0.95
C TRP A 157 -15.73 9.00 0.23
N HIS A 158 -15.80 7.82 -0.35
CA HIS A 158 -14.71 7.29 -1.16
C HIS A 158 -14.51 8.11 -2.43
N PRO A 159 -13.32 8.05 -3.06
CA PRO A 159 -13.03 8.78 -4.27
C PRO A 159 -13.96 8.41 -5.42
N SER A 160 -14.37 9.40 -6.20
CA SER A 160 -15.16 9.20 -7.40
C SER A 160 -14.35 8.49 -8.51
N LYS A 161 -15.06 8.01 -9.53
CA LYS A 161 -14.43 7.48 -10.76
C LYS A 161 -13.44 8.48 -11.38
N LEU A 162 -13.74 9.77 -11.36
CA LEU A 162 -12.86 10.80 -11.92
C LEU A 162 -11.55 10.90 -11.15
N THR A 163 -11.62 10.85 -9.80
CA THR A 163 -10.44 10.83 -8.94
C THR A 163 -9.58 9.59 -9.20
N HIS A 164 -10.20 8.41 -9.32
CA HIS A 164 -9.46 7.18 -9.65
C HIS A 164 -8.78 7.25 -11.03
N ILE A 165 -9.44 7.83 -12.04
CA ILE A 165 -8.83 8.03 -13.37
C ILE A 165 -7.63 8.97 -13.30
N ARG A 166 -7.71 10.05 -12.53
CA ARG A 166 -6.58 10.97 -12.31
C ARG A 166 -5.42 10.23 -11.65
N ALA A 167 -5.65 9.59 -10.52
CA ALA A 167 -4.63 8.84 -9.79
C ALA A 167 -3.97 7.76 -10.67
N ALA A 168 -4.76 7.01 -11.45
CA ALA A 168 -4.24 6.01 -12.38
C ALA A 168 -3.33 6.61 -13.45
N LYS A 169 -3.61 7.82 -13.95
CA LYS A 169 -2.73 8.52 -14.90
C LYS A 169 -1.39 8.89 -14.26
N GLU A 170 -1.41 9.41 -13.03
CA GLU A 170 -0.21 9.80 -12.29
C GLU A 170 0.69 8.58 -12.00
N VAL A 171 0.11 7.49 -11.46
CA VAL A 171 0.83 6.23 -11.22
C VAL A 171 1.39 5.67 -12.53
N THR A 172 0.59 5.66 -13.61
CA THR A 172 1.02 5.17 -14.92
C THR A 172 2.20 5.99 -15.47
N ALA A 173 2.16 7.32 -15.35
CA ALA A 173 3.25 8.19 -15.79
C ALA A 173 4.54 7.91 -15.00
N LYS A 174 4.42 7.74 -13.67
CA LYS A 174 5.56 7.41 -12.82
C LYS A 174 6.18 6.06 -13.16
N LEU A 175 5.36 5.02 -13.35
CA LEU A 175 5.84 3.67 -13.73
C LEU A 175 6.53 3.67 -15.10
N LYS A 176 6.04 4.46 -16.08
CA LYS A 176 6.72 4.61 -17.38
C LYS A 176 8.09 5.26 -17.22
N ALA A 177 8.18 6.37 -16.48
CA ALA A 177 9.44 7.05 -16.25
C ALA A 177 10.45 6.15 -15.52
N LEU A 178 10.00 5.37 -14.55
CA LEU A 178 10.85 4.39 -13.87
C LEU A 178 11.33 3.29 -14.83
N ARG A 179 10.48 2.77 -15.71
CA ARG A 179 10.87 1.75 -16.69
C ARG A 179 11.93 2.24 -17.69
N GLU A 180 11.88 3.52 -18.06
CA GLU A 180 12.82 4.12 -19.00
C GLU A 180 14.20 4.42 -18.36
N SER A 181 14.27 4.44 -17.02
CA SER A 181 15.50 4.66 -16.26
C SER A 181 16.23 3.37 -15.88
N TYR A 182 15.66 2.23 -16.23
CA TYR A 182 16.24 0.89 -16.11
C TYR A 182 16.87 0.47 -17.45
#